data_1178feb3dbf19746a83d5041472760b1
#
_entry.id   1178feb3dbf19746a83d5041472760b1
#
_cell.length_a   1.000
_cell.length_b   1.000
_cell.length_c   1.000
_cell.angle_alpha   90.00
_cell.angle_beta   90.00
_cell.angle_gamma   90.00
#
_symmetry.space_group_name_H-M   'P 1'
#
loop_
_entity.id
_entity.type
_entity.pdbx_description
1 polymer ?
#
loop_
_entity_poly.entity_id
_entity_poly.type
_entity_poly.pdbx_seq_one_letter_code
_entity_poly.pdbx_strand_id
1 'polypeptide(L)'
;MSNLYEQLGGAAAVEAAVELFYKKVLADGRVNHFFQGVYMRRLAGHQKAFLAMAFGGPARYRGQALRQGHAHLVARGLNDSHFDVVVELLGQTLAELGVPQPAILQVAAVAELVRNDVLGRDAQAA
;
A
#
# COMPACT_ATOMS: atom_id res chain seq x y z
N MET A 1 -20.97 8.55 -13.51
CA MET A 1 -20.74 8.63 -12.06
C MET A 1 -19.24 8.55 -11.79
N SER A 2 -18.75 9.46 -10.97
CA SER A 2 -17.36 9.40 -10.56
C SER A 2 -17.15 8.30 -9.53
N ASN A 3 -15.99 7.65 -9.58
CA ASN A 3 -15.62 6.65 -8.59
C ASN A 3 -14.95 7.34 -7.39
N LEU A 4 -14.61 6.56 -6.38
CA LEU A 4 -14.00 7.10 -5.18
C LEU A 4 -12.68 7.81 -5.49
N TYR A 5 -11.89 7.28 -6.42
CA TYR A 5 -10.63 7.88 -6.85
C TYR A 5 -10.85 9.35 -7.29
N GLU A 6 -11.82 9.59 -8.15
CA GLU A 6 -12.11 10.93 -8.64
C GLU A 6 -12.70 11.83 -7.55
N GLN A 7 -13.57 11.27 -6.70
CA GLN A 7 -14.20 12.02 -5.63
C GLN A 7 -13.17 12.54 -4.61
N LEU A 8 -12.09 11.81 -4.39
CA LEU A 8 -11.05 12.20 -3.43
C LEU A 8 -10.01 13.14 -4.03
N GLY A 9 -10.08 13.43 -5.32
CA GLY A 9 -9.16 14.38 -5.96
C GLY A 9 -8.21 13.76 -6.99
N GLY A 10 -8.43 12.51 -7.35
CA GLY A 10 -7.69 11.87 -8.43
C GLY A 10 -6.20 11.70 -8.13
N ALA A 11 -5.38 11.86 -9.16
CA ALA A 11 -3.94 11.62 -9.07
C ALA A 11 -3.26 12.51 -8.02
N ALA A 12 -3.68 13.77 -7.90
CA ALA A 12 -3.07 14.69 -6.93
C ALA A 12 -3.29 14.23 -5.50
N ALA A 13 -4.48 13.73 -5.18
CA ALA A 13 -4.77 13.21 -3.85
C ALA A 13 -3.97 11.95 -3.55
N VAL A 14 -3.83 11.06 -4.53
CA VAL A 14 -3.03 9.84 -4.39
C VAL A 14 -1.57 10.20 -4.15
N GLU A 15 -1.05 11.18 -4.88
CA GLU A 15 0.33 11.62 -4.71
C GLU A 15 0.59 12.15 -3.31
N ALA A 16 -0.31 12.98 -2.79
CA ALA A 16 -0.20 13.50 -1.43
C ALA A 16 -0.23 12.39 -0.40
N ALA A 17 -1.10 11.40 -0.61
CA ALA A 17 -1.20 10.26 0.30
C ALA A 17 0.09 9.44 0.31
N VAL A 18 0.67 9.19 -0.85
CA VAL A 18 1.91 8.41 -0.95
C VAL A 18 3.06 9.13 -0.27
N GLU A 19 3.19 10.45 -0.45
CA GLU A 19 4.24 11.22 0.20
C GLU A 19 4.14 11.15 1.72
N LEU A 20 2.96 11.37 2.27
CA LEU A 20 2.75 11.31 3.72
C LEU A 20 2.94 9.90 4.25
N PHE A 21 2.46 8.90 3.52
CA PHE A 21 2.62 7.50 3.89
C PHE A 21 4.09 7.13 4.06
N TYR A 22 4.94 7.47 3.09
CA TYR A 22 6.36 7.12 3.18
C TYR A 22 7.10 7.91 4.24
N LYS A 23 6.67 9.14 4.55
CA LYS A 23 7.21 9.83 5.71
C LYS A 23 7.00 9.02 6.98
N LYS A 24 5.79 8.47 7.15
CA LYS A 24 5.46 7.65 8.32
C LYS A 24 6.24 6.35 8.33
N VAL A 25 6.35 5.69 7.19
CA VAL A 25 7.06 4.42 7.06
C VAL A 25 8.52 4.59 7.42
N LEU A 26 9.16 5.62 6.88
CA LEU A 26 10.60 5.84 7.12
C LEU A 26 10.89 6.26 8.56
N ALA A 27 9.90 6.80 9.26
CA ALA A 27 10.02 7.18 10.66
C ALA A 27 9.68 6.05 11.62
N ASP A 28 9.14 4.93 11.13
CA ASP A 28 8.68 3.84 11.99
C ASP A 28 9.72 2.73 12.06
N GLY A 29 10.33 2.55 13.23
CA GLY A 29 11.39 1.58 13.43
C GLY A 29 10.98 0.13 13.24
N ARG A 30 9.67 -0.15 13.23
CA ARG A 30 9.19 -1.52 13.02
C ARG A 30 9.37 -1.99 11.60
N VAL A 31 9.40 -1.07 10.62
CA VAL A 31 9.45 -1.42 9.20
C VAL A 31 10.50 -0.64 8.40
N ASN A 32 11.05 0.45 8.92
CA ASN A 32 11.90 1.31 8.10
C ASN A 32 13.18 0.63 7.61
N HIS A 33 13.64 -0.39 8.30
CA HIS A 33 14.85 -1.12 7.88
C HIS A 33 14.69 -1.85 6.55
N PHE A 34 13.46 -2.15 6.14
CA PHE A 34 13.21 -2.75 4.82
C PHE A 34 13.43 -1.76 3.67
N PHE A 35 13.52 -0.47 3.98
CA PHE A 35 13.62 0.56 2.94
C PHE A 35 15.04 1.11 2.77
N GLN A 36 16.00 0.57 3.48
CA GLN A 36 17.41 0.98 3.33
C GLN A 36 17.92 0.56 1.95
N GLY A 37 18.51 1.50 1.22
CA GLY A 37 19.02 1.24 -0.11
C GLY A 37 17.96 1.12 -1.20
N VAL A 38 16.70 1.38 -0.88
CA VAL A 38 15.60 1.30 -1.83
C VAL A 38 15.45 2.61 -2.57
N TYR A 39 15.18 2.52 -3.89
CA TYR A 39 14.93 3.70 -4.70
C TYR A 39 13.49 4.16 -4.47
N MET A 40 13.32 5.14 -3.59
CA MET A 40 12.01 5.54 -3.09
C MET A 40 11.07 6.07 -4.17
N ARG A 41 11.60 6.70 -5.22
CA ARG A 41 10.76 7.20 -6.31
C ARG A 41 10.03 6.07 -7.04
N ARG A 42 10.73 4.96 -7.26
CA ARG A 42 10.13 3.77 -7.89
C ARG A 42 9.06 3.17 -6.98
N LEU A 43 9.37 3.08 -5.70
CA LEU A 43 8.46 2.53 -4.73
C LEU A 43 7.19 3.39 -4.62
N ALA A 44 7.35 4.71 -4.64
CA ALA A 44 6.21 5.62 -4.63
C ALA A 44 5.31 5.42 -5.84
N GLY A 45 5.90 5.16 -7.01
CA GLY A 45 5.13 4.86 -8.22
C GLY A 45 4.26 3.62 -8.06
N HIS A 46 4.82 2.58 -7.45
CA HIS A 46 4.08 1.34 -7.19
C HIS A 46 2.93 1.57 -6.20
N GLN A 47 3.16 2.38 -5.17
CA GLN A 47 2.13 2.65 -4.17
C GLN A 47 1.02 3.53 -4.74
N LYS A 48 1.36 4.48 -5.62
CA LYS A 48 0.35 5.27 -6.33
C LYS A 48 -0.58 4.38 -7.14
N ALA A 49 0.00 3.39 -7.85
CA ALA A 49 -0.79 2.46 -8.65
C ALA A 49 -1.70 1.62 -7.76
N PHE A 50 -1.20 1.18 -6.60
CA PHE A 50 -2.01 0.41 -5.66
C PHE A 50 -3.20 1.23 -5.15
N LEU A 51 -2.95 2.46 -4.71
CA LEU A 51 -4.03 3.31 -4.18
C LEU A 51 -5.04 3.67 -5.27
N ALA A 52 -4.57 3.95 -6.49
CA ALA A 52 -5.47 4.22 -7.59
C ALA A 52 -6.39 3.03 -7.84
N MET A 53 -5.85 1.83 -7.83
CA MET A 53 -6.63 0.60 -8.01
C MET A 53 -7.62 0.42 -6.84
N ALA A 54 -7.16 0.62 -5.61
CA ALA A 54 -7.99 0.44 -4.42
C ALA A 54 -9.17 1.41 -4.38
N PHE A 55 -9.01 2.60 -4.95
CA PHE A 55 -10.09 3.58 -5.04
C PHE A 55 -10.90 3.47 -6.34
N GLY A 56 -10.62 2.45 -7.16
CA GLY A 56 -11.35 2.25 -8.41
C GLY A 56 -10.87 3.12 -9.56
N GLY A 57 -9.64 3.62 -9.46
CA GLY A 57 -9.04 4.44 -10.51
C GLY A 57 -8.41 3.60 -11.62
N PRO A 58 -7.66 4.25 -12.52
CA PRO A 58 -7.15 3.61 -13.74
C PRO A 58 -5.89 2.79 -13.51
N ALA A 59 -5.97 1.75 -12.69
CA ALA A 59 -4.84 0.87 -12.42
C ALA A 59 -5.31 -0.57 -12.41
N ARG A 60 -4.40 -1.49 -12.71
CA ARG A 60 -4.70 -2.92 -12.73
C ARG A 60 -3.96 -3.63 -11.63
N TYR A 61 -4.65 -4.59 -11.01
CA TYR A 61 -4.04 -5.46 -10.01
C TYR A 61 -3.07 -6.43 -10.70
N ARG A 62 -1.86 -6.56 -10.15
CA ARG A 62 -0.85 -7.48 -10.67
C ARG A 62 -0.20 -8.23 -9.52
N GLY A 63 -0.86 -9.32 -9.10
CA GLY A 63 -0.38 -10.14 -8.00
C GLY A 63 1.03 -10.66 -8.21
N GLN A 64 1.36 -11.07 -9.44
CA GLN A 64 2.69 -11.58 -9.75
C GLN A 64 3.77 -10.51 -9.58
N ALA A 65 3.49 -9.28 -10.01
CA ALA A 65 4.43 -8.17 -9.83
C ALA A 65 4.66 -7.87 -8.36
N LEU A 66 3.60 -7.91 -7.55
CA LEU A 66 3.73 -7.74 -6.11
C LEU A 66 4.59 -8.82 -5.49
N ARG A 67 4.35 -10.07 -5.89
CA ARG A 67 5.10 -11.22 -5.38
C ARG A 67 6.58 -11.10 -5.71
N GLN A 68 6.91 -10.77 -6.96
CA GLN A 68 8.29 -10.61 -7.40
C GLN A 68 8.97 -9.41 -6.73
N GLY A 69 8.24 -8.29 -6.63
CA GLY A 69 8.79 -7.07 -6.05
C GLY A 69 9.10 -7.17 -4.56
N HIS A 70 8.42 -8.08 -3.84
CA HIS A 70 8.59 -8.23 -2.40
C HIS A 70 9.40 -9.46 -2.00
N ALA A 71 9.75 -10.34 -2.96
CA ALA A 71 10.42 -11.60 -2.65
C ALA A 71 11.70 -11.40 -1.83
N HIS A 72 12.50 -10.40 -2.18
CA HIS A 72 13.75 -10.15 -1.46
C HIS A 72 13.51 -9.68 -0.02
N LEU A 73 12.40 -9.01 0.21
CA LEU A 73 12.03 -8.56 1.56
C LEU A 73 11.53 -9.73 2.40
N VAL A 74 10.78 -10.65 1.78
CA VAL A 74 10.33 -11.86 2.46
C VAL A 74 11.55 -12.67 2.92
N ALA A 75 12.56 -12.77 2.05
CA ALA A 75 13.81 -13.45 2.40
C ALA A 75 14.52 -12.77 3.58
N ARG A 76 14.29 -11.48 3.79
CA ARG A 76 14.87 -10.71 4.91
C ARG A 76 13.98 -10.69 6.15
N GLY A 77 12.89 -11.44 6.14
CA GLY A 77 12.03 -11.57 7.31
C GLY A 77 10.72 -10.80 7.28
N LEU A 78 10.33 -10.25 6.14
CA LEU A 78 9.04 -9.59 6.02
C LEU A 78 7.93 -10.60 6.29
N ASN A 79 7.02 -10.28 7.23
CA ASN A 79 5.96 -11.20 7.63
C ASN A 79 4.66 -10.43 7.91
N ASP A 80 3.66 -11.15 8.43
CA ASP A 80 2.34 -10.58 8.71
C ASP A 80 2.40 -9.36 9.62
N SER A 81 3.27 -9.36 10.63
CA SER A 81 3.34 -8.23 11.55
C SER A 81 3.78 -6.96 10.84
N HIS A 82 4.71 -7.06 9.91
CA HIS A 82 5.17 -5.91 9.12
C HIS A 82 4.08 -5.44 8.16
N PHE A 83 3.38 -6.37 7.54
CA PHE A 83 2.27 -6.04 6.65
C PHE A 83 1.19 -5.27 7.43
N ASP A 84 0.85 -5.73 8.63
CA ASP A 84 -0.14 -5.08 9.47
C ASP A 84 0.28 -3.65 9.84
N VAL A 85 1.57 -3.44 10.15
CA VAL A 85 2.10 -2.10 10.43
C VAL A 85 1.93 -1.19 9.23
N VAL A 86 2.25 -1.68 8.03
CA VAL A 86 2.13 -0.87 6.81
C VAL A 86 0.68 -0.49 6.57
N VAL A 87 -0.26 -1.41 6.75
CA VAL A 87 -1.69 -1.11 6.59
C VAL A 87 -2.16 -0.10 7.63
N GLU A 88 -1.69 -0.23 8.86
CA GLU A 88 -1.98 0.74 9.94
C GLU A 88 -1.51 2.13 9.55
N LEU A 89 -0.27 2.25 9.07
CA LEU A 89 0.30 3.54 8.67
C LEU A 89 -0.45 4.14 7.49
N LEU A 90 -0.87 3.30 6.54
CA LEU A 90 -1.66 3.76 5.42
C LEU A 90 -3.01 4.29 5.89
N GLY A 91 -3.67 3.58 6.80
CA GLY A 91 -4.95 4.03 7.37
C GLY A 91 -4.82 5.36 8.09
N GLN A 92 -3.75 5.53 8.89
CA GLN A 92 -3.47 6.80 9.58
C GLN A 92 -3.26 7.93 8.58
N THR A 93 -2.51 7.66 7.51
CA THR A 93 -2.24 8.64 6.46
C THR A 93 -3.55 9.14 5.84
N LEU A 94 -4.41 8.21 5.47
CA LEU A 94 -5.68 8.55 4.83
C LEU A 94 -6.59 9.34 5.77
N ALA A 95 -6.63 8.96 7.05
CA ALA A 95 -7.41 9.67 8.05
C ALA A 95 -6.92 11.12 8.22
N GLU A 96 -5.60 11.32 8.26
CA GLU A 96 -5.03 12.67 8.38
C GLU A 96 -5.35 13.55 7.18
N LEU A 97 -5.52 12.95 6.02
CA LEU A 97 -5.87 13.68 4.80
C LEU A 97 -7.38 13.87 4.64
N GLY A 98 -8.16 13.47 5.64
CA GLY A 98 -9.60 13.69 5.63
C GLY A 98 -10.41 12.67 4.87
N VAL A 99 -9.81 11.53 4.52
CA VAL A 99 -10.54 10.47 3.81
C VAL A 99 -11.58 9.87 4.76
N PRO A 100 -12.85 9.72 4.32
CA PRO A 100 -13.89 9.14 5.17
C PRO A 100 -13.57 7.71 5.58
N GLN A 101 -14.01 7.34 6.79
CA GLN A 101 -13.74 6.00 7.33
C GLN A 101 -14.18 4.86 6.42
N PRO A 102 -15.36 4.91 5.78
CA PRO A 102 -15.74 3.83 4.87
C PRO A 102 -14.75 3.62 3.72
N ALA A 103 -14.16 4.71 3.21
CA ALA A 103 -13.17 4.63 2.14
C ALA A 103 -11.87 4.02 2.67
N ILE A 104 -11.46 4.37 3.89
CA ILE A 104 -10.27 3.79 4.52
C ILE A 104 -10.45 2.29 4.69
N LEU A 105 -11.63 1.85 5.13
CA LEU A 105 -11.92 0.42 5.27
C LEU A 105 -11.89 -0.30 3.93
N GLN A 106 -12.32 0.37 2.87
CA GLN A 106 -12.24 -0.20 1.52
C GLN A 106 -10.79 -0.46 1.11
N VAL A 107 -9.91 0.51 1.36
CA VAL A 107 -8.48 0.35 1.06
C VAL A 107 -7.88 -0.77 1.88
N ALA A 108 -8.22 -0.86 3.15
CA ALA A 108 -7.72 -1.94 4.02
C ALA A 108 -8.19 -3.30 3.52
N ALA A 109 -9.43 -3.42 3.04
CA ALA A 109 -9.94 -4.66 2.50
C ALA A 109 -9.19 -5.08 1.23
N VAL A 110 -8.88 -4.11 0.36
CA VAL A 110 -8.10 -4.40 -0.84
C VAL A 110 -6.68 -4.83 -0.46
N ALA A 111 -6.09 -4.19 0.56
CA ALA A 111 -4.76 -4.59 1.04
C ALA A 111 -4.78 -6.04 1.54
N GLU A 112 -5.84 -6.46 2.22
CA GLU A 112 -5.95 -7.85 2.67
C GLU A 112 -5.98 -8.83 1.49
N LEU A 113 -6.61 -8.45 0.39
CA LEU A 113 -6.67 -9.31 -0.79
C LEU A 113 -5.29 -9.57 -1.38
N VAL A 114 -4.35 -8.65 -1.19
CA VAL A 114 -3.00 -8.79 -1.76
C VAL A 114 -1.95 -9.27 -0.76
N ARG A 115 -2.34 -9.49 0.50
CA ARG A 115 -1.40 -9.90 1.56
C ARG A 115 -0.57 -11.10 1.17
N ASN A 116 -1.20 -12.15 0.64
CA ASN A 116 -0.48 -13.37 0.27
C ASN A 116 0.51 -13.13 -0.87
N ASP A 117 0.15 -12.29 -1.83
CA ASP A 117 1.08 -11.95 -2.92
C ASP A 117 2.28 -11.17 -2.41
N VAL A 118 2.07 -10.21 -1.52
CA VAL A 118 3.16 -9.43 -0.94
C VAL A 118 4.08 -10.32 -0.12
N LEU A 119 3.54 -11.26 0.64
CA LEU A 119 4.30 -12.14 1.51
C LEU A 119 4.77 -13.44 0.83
N GLY A 120 4.47 -13.59 -0.46
CA GLY A 120 4.94 -14.73 -1.22
C GLY A 120 4.29 -16.05 -0.85
N ARG A 121 3.04 -16.02 -0.36
CA ARG A 121 2.30 -17.22 0.04
C ARG A 121 1.23 -17.55 -0.98
N ASP A 122 0.86 -18.82 -1.05
CA ASP A 122 -0.23 -19.22 -1.92
C ASP A 122 -1.56 -18.73 -1.37
N ALA A 123 -2.40 -18.17 -2.26
CA ALA A 123 -3.70 -17.65 -1.87
C ALA A 123 -4.62 -18.73 -1.35
N GLN A 124 -4.33 -19.99 -1.64
CA GLN A 124 -5.14 -21.15 -1.24
C GLN A 124 -4.57 -21.90 -0.06
N ALA A 125 -3.71 -21.31 0.71
CA ALA A 125 -3.25 -21.94 1.94
C ALA A 125 -4.48 -22.18 2.81
N ALA A 126 -4.92 -23.39 2.85
CA ALA A 126 -6.13 -23.75 3.55
C ALA A 126 -5.83 -23.90 5.03
#